data_3c5f32b440565caf95e391a5a47d6e2c
#
_entry.id   3c5f32b440565caf95e391a5a47d6e2c
#
_cell.length_a   1.000
_cell.length_b   1.000
_cell.length_c   1.000
_cell.angle_alpha   90.00
_cell.angle_beta   90.00
_cell.angle_gamma   90.00
#
_symmetry.space_group_name_H-M   'P 1'
#
loop_
_entity.id
_entity.type
_entity.pdbx_description
1 polymer ?
#
loop_
_entity_poly.entity_id
_entity_poly.type
_entity_poly.pdbx_seq_one_letter_code
_entity_poly.pdbx_strand_id
1 'polypeptide(L)'
;MPTITISPVDNPGDLAQALAIREIVFIEEQAVPETLERDEEDARAFHVLAFEDKHAVGTGRLVDLTTPPEGAQGHWGKIGRMAVLDKHRKGGTGSKILLRLEDEARRRGIIGIVLHAQMHAHSFYVKHGYLAFGAQFDEAGMPHIQMRKQL
;
A
#
# COMPACT_ATOMS: atom_id res chain seq x y z
N MET A 1 -22.39 12.88 3.49
CA MET A 1 -20.99 12.39 3.53
C MET A 1 -20.96 10.91 3.16
N PRO A 2 -20.18 10.52 2.19
CA PRO A 2 -20.05 9.11 1.86
C PRO A 2 -19.39 8.34 3.01
N THR A 3 -19.80 7.10 3.18
CA THR A 3 -19.22 6.20 4.17
C THR A 3 -18.09 5.42 3.52
N ILE A 4 -16.91 5.47 4.13
CA ILE A 4 -15.74 4.73 3.65
C ILE A 4 -15.59 3.48 4.50
N THR A 5 -15.59 2.31 3.85
CA THR A 5 -15.35 1.03 4.51
C THR A 5 -14.15 0.33 3.89
N ILE A 6 -13.38 -0.37 4.73
CA ILE A 6 -12.22 -1.13 4.26
C ILE A 6 -12.50 -2.60 4.52
N SER A 7 -12.41 -3.41 3.46
CA SER A 7 -12.68 -4.84 3.54
C SER A 7 -11.48 -5.64 3.06
N PRO A 8 -11.14 -6.74 3.75
CA PRO A 8 -10.12 -7.66 3.23
C PRO A 8 -10.60 -8.29 1.93
N VAL A 9 -9.66 -8.51 1.02
CA VAL A 9 -9.91 -9.23 -0.23
C VAL A 9 -9.79 -10.73 0.08
N ASP A 10 -10.87 -11.48 -0.11
CA ASP A 10 -10.89 -12.91 0.21
C ASP A 10 -11.44 -13.78 -0.93
N ASN A 11 -11.64 -13.19 -2.11
CA ASN A 11 -12.15 -13.93 -3.28
C ASN A 11 -11.60 -13.34 -4.58
N PRO A 12 -11.62 -14.12 -5.69
CA PRO A 12 -11.08 -13.66 -6.96
C PRO A 12 -11.76 -12.41 -7.53
N GLY A 13 -13.05 -12.25 -7.28
CA GLY A 13 -13.79 -11.07 -7.76
C GLY A 13 -13.29 -9.78 -7.11
N ASP A 14 -13.07 -9.81 -5.80
CA ASP A 14 -12.53 -8.66 -5.09
C ASP A 14 -11.09 -8.38 -5.49
N LEU A 15 -10.29 -9.42 -5.70
CA LEU A 15 -8.92 -9.23 -6.19
C LEU A 15 -8.92 -8.57 -7.56
N ALA A 16 -9.83 -8.97 -8.44
CA ALA A 16 -9.95 -8.35 -9.76
C ALA A 16 -10.28 -6.86 -9.65
N GLN A 17 -11.13 -6.47 -8.69
CA GLN A 17 -11.44 -5.06 -8.45
C GLN A 17 -10.21 -4.29 -7.94
N ALA A 18 -9.44 -4.89 -7.04
CA ALA A 18 -8.21 -4.28 -6.54
C ALA A 18 -7.20 -4.07 -7.67
N LEU A 19 -7.01 -5.07 -8.51
CA LEU A 19 -6.09 -4.98 -9.65
C LEU A 19 -6.57 -3.95 -10.68
N ALA A 20 -7.88 -3.82 -10.88
CA ALA A 20 -8.43 -2.81 -11.79
C ALA A 20 -8.14 -1.39 -11.30
N ILE A 21 -8.26 -1.13 -10.00
CA ILE A 21 -7.92 0.17 -9.41
C ILE A 21 -6.43 0.46 -9.62
N ARG A 22 -5.57 -0.53 -9.39
CA ARG A 22 -4.13 -0.39 -9.59
C ARG A 22 -3.78 -0.09 -11.04
N GLU A 23 -4.48 -0.72 -11.98
CA GLU A 23 -4.27 -0.45 -13.41
C GLU A 23 -4.57 1.01 -13.73
N ILE A 24 -5.68 1.54 -13.22
CA ILE A 24 -6.05 2.93 -13.45
C ILE A 24 -5.00 3.89 -12.85
N VAL A 25 -4.61 3.67 -11.60
CA VAL A 25 -3.72 4.59 -10.89
C VAL A 25 -2.27 4.44 -11.33
N PHE A 26 -1.75 3.22 -11.40
CA PHE A 26 -0.34 3.04 -11.65
C PHE A 26 0.01 2.99 -13.13
N ILE A 27 -0.79 2.31 -13.93
CA ILE A 27 -0.49 2.14 -15.36
C ILE A 27 -1.02 3.31 -16.17
N GLU A 28 -2.30 3.63 -16.06
CA GLU A 28 -2.91 4.69 -16.88
C GLU A 28 -2.52 6.08 -16.41
N GLU A 29 -2.59 6.36 -15.10
CA GLU A 29 -2.31 7.70 -14.56
C GLU A 29 -0.81 7.95 -14.41
N GLN A 30 -0.04 7.00 -13.88
CA GLN A 30 1.37 7.19 -13.55
C GLN A 30 2.33 6.60 -14.57
N ALA A 31 1.83 5.94 -15.61
CA ALA A 31 2.62 5.33 -16.67
C ALA A 31 3.64 4.29 -16.21
N VAL A 32 3.35 3.58 -15.12
CA VAL A 32 4.17 2.45 -14.69
C VAL A 32 4.04 1.34 -15.74
N PRO A 33 5.17 0.74 -16.19
CA PRO A 33 5.08 -0.39 -17.12
C PRO A 33 4.23 -1.52 -16.57
N GLU A 34 3.33 -2.06 -17.39
CA GLU A 34 2.43 -3.14 -17.00
C GLU A 34 3.19 -4.34 -16.45
N THR A 35 4.36 -4.64 -17.02
CA THR A 35 5.20 -5.75 -16.60
C THR A 35 5.78 -5.58 -15.18
N LEU A 36 5.82 -4.36 -14.65
CA LEU A 36 6.36 -4.07 -13.33
C LEU A 36 5.27 -3.91 -12.26
N GLU A 37 4.03 -3.61 -12.65
CA GLU A 37 2.97 -3.29 -11.70
C GLU A 37 2.47 -4.54 -10.97
N ARG A 38 2.13 -5.59 -11.71
CA ARG A 38 1.74 -6.86 -11.12
C ARG A 38 2.97 -7.73 -10.93
N ASP A 39 3.05 -8.38 -9.78
CA ASP A 39 4.20 -9.21 -9.45
C ASP A 39 3.76 -10.48 -8.71
N GLU A 40 4.72 -11.37 -8.46
CA GLU A 40 4.45 -12.65 -7.80
C GLU A 40 4.02 -12.51 -6.35
N GLU A 41 4.29 -11.36 -5.72
CA GLU A 41 3.85 -11.09 -4.35
C GLU A 41 2.34 -11.00 -4.25
N ASP A 42 1.65 -10.68 -5.34
CA ASP A 42 0.20 -10.54 -5.35
C ASP A 42 -0.51 -11.82 -4.91
N ALA A 43 0.04 -12.97 -5.22
CA ALA A 43 -0.58 -14.25 -4.87
C ALA A 43 -0.57 -14.54 -3.37
N ARG A 44 0.40 -13.98 -2.63
CA ARG A 44 0.55 -14.25 -1.18
C ARG A 44 0.29 -13.03 -0.30
N ALA A 45 0.03 -11.88 -0.90
CA ALA A 45 -0.19 -10.65 -0.13
C ALA A 45 -1.59 -10.62 0.50
N PHE A 46 -1.68 -9.90 1.60
CA PHE A 46 -2.98 -9.51 2.16
C PHE A 46 -3.39 -8.22 1.46
N HIS A 47 -4.50 -8.27 0.74
CA HIS A 47 -5.03 -7.11 0.03
C HIS A 47 -6.27 -6.58 0.71
N VAL A 48 -6.48 -5.28 0.63
CA VAL A 48 -7.73 -4.66 1.09
C VAL A 48 -8.34 -3.84 -0.05
N LEU A 49 -9.66 -3.70 0.01
CA LEU A 49 -10.42 -2.79 -0.85
C LEU A 49 -11.06 -1.72 0.02
N ALA A 50 -11.01 -0.49 -0.43
CA ALA A 50 -11.75 0.61 0.16
C ALA A 50 -12.98 0.88 -0.69
N PHE A 51 -14.13 0.97 -0.03
CA PHE A 51 -15.40 1.29 -0.67
C PHE A 51 -15.89 2.64 -0.18
N GLU A 52 -16.34 3.46 -1.11
CA GLU A 52 -17.09 4.67 -0.79
C GLU A 52 -18.54 4.34 -1.11
N ASP A 53 -19.35 4.18 -0.04
CA ASP A 53 -20.64 3.55 -0.11
C ASP A 53 -20.50 2.12 -0.70
N LYS A 54 -20.91 1.90 -1.93
CA LYS A 54 -20.81 0.57 -2.55
C LYS A 54 -19.80 0.51 -3.69
N HIS A 55 -19.04 1.59 -3.90
CA HIS A 55 -18.09 1.66 -5.01
C HIS A 55 -16.67 1.43 -4.53
N ALA A 56 -15.95 0.50 -5.16
CA ALA A 56 -14.55 0.26 -4.86
C ALA A 56 -13.73 1.45 -5.39
N VAL A 57 -12.99 2.13 -4.49
CA VAL A 57 -12.28 3.36 -4.81
C VAL A 57 -10.80 3.34 -4.43
N GLY A 58 -10.36 2.31 -3.70
CA GLY A 58 -8.96 2.24 -3.29
C GLY A 58 -8.54 0.83 -2.92
N THR A 59 -7.24 0.63 -2.82
CA THR A 59 -6.66 -0.66 -2.47
C THR A 59 -5.28 -0.48 -1.85
N GLY A 60 -4.76 -1.53 -1.23
CA GLY A 60 -3.41 -1.61 -0.72
C GLY A 60 -3.09 -3.06 -0.38
N ARG A 61 -1.80 -3.37 -0.22
CA ARG A 61 -1.40 -4.73 0.13
C ARG A 61 -0.33 -4.74 1.22
N LEU A 62 -0.33 -5.81 2.00
CA LEU A 62 0.67 -6.14 2.99
C LEU A 62 1.33 -7.46 2.61
N VAL A 63 2.65 -7.49 2.60
CA VAL A 63 3.44 -8.68 2.32
C VAL A 63 4.30 -8.99 3.54
N ASP A 64 4.28 -10.24 4.01
CA ASP A 64 5.20 -10.68 5.06
C ASP A 64 6.60 -10.81 4.45
N LEU A 65 7.60 -10.18 5.10
CA LEU A 65 8.97 -10.31 4.65
C LEU A 65 9.62 -11.56 5.27
N THR A 66 10.35 -12.30 4.44
CA THR A 66 11.10 -13.48 4.89
C THR A 66 12.33 -13.09 5.70
N THR A 67 12.88 -11.91 5.44
CA THR A 67 14.01 -11.34 6.19
C THR A 67 13.70 -9.89 6.52
N PRO A 68 14.15 -9.38 7.69
CA PRO A 68 13.93 -7.97 8.01
C PRO A 68 14.72 -7.06 7.06
N PRO A 69 14.29 -5.79 6.92
CA PRO A 69 15.05 -4.84 6.12
C PRO A 69 16.42 -4.55 6.74
N GLU A 70 17.29 -3.96 5.95
CA GLU A 70 18.69 -3.69 6.38
C GLU A 70 18.74 -3.02 7.75
N GLY A 71 19.54 -3.60 8.64
CA GLY A 71 19.76 -3.06 9.98
C GLY A 71 18.63 -3.32 10.97
N ALA A 72 17.56 -3.97 10.55
CA ALA A 72 16.42 -4.28 11.43
C ALA A 72 16.45 -5.74 11.86
N GLN A 73 15.69 -6.07 12.90
CA GLN A 73 15.54 -7.41 13.42
C GLN A 73 14.07 -7.74 13.61
N GLY A 74 13.74 -9.02 13.62
CA GLY A 74 12.41 -9.50 13.90
C GLY A 74 11.54 -9.65 12.66
N HIS A 75 10.25 -9.83 12.88
CA HIS A 75 9.27 -10.07 11.82
C HIS A 75 8.74 -8.73 11.29
N TRP A 76 9.08 -8.41 10.05
CA TRP A 76 8.68 -7.17 9.39
C TRP A 76 7.74 -7.46 8.23
N GLY A 77 6.91 -6.48 7.89
CA GLY A 77 6.05 -6.53 6.72
C GLY A 77 6.34 -5.37 5.78
N LYS A 78 5.95 -5.53 4.52
CA LYS A 78 6.04 -4.47 3.52
C LYS A 78 4.66 -4.09 3.05
N ILE A 79 4.33 -2.81 3.17
CA ILE A 79 3.08 -2.25 2.64
C ILE A 79 3.41 -1.61 1.29
N GLY A 80 2.54 -1.83 0.32
CA GLY A 80 2.71 -1.27 -1.00
C GLY A 80 1.45 -1.30 -1.82
N ARG A 81 1.58 -0.87 -3.07
CA ARG A 81 0.47 -0.84 -4.03
C ARG A 81 -0.75 -0.11 -3.48
N MET A 82 -0.52 0.91 -2.66
CA MET A 82 -1.60 1.76 -2.18
C MET A 82 -2.05 2.69 -3.28
N ALA A 83 -3.32 2.64 -3.61
CA ALA A 83 -3.89 3.41 -4.69
C ALA A 83 -5.30 3.84 -4.35
N VAL A 84 -5.61 5.12 -4.61
CA VAL A 84 -6.95 5.67 -4.46
C VAL A 84 -7.29 6.38 -5.77
N LEU A 85 -8.46 6.11 -6.31
CA LEU A 85 -8.92 6.77 -7.54
C LEU A 85 -8.92 8.28 -7.36
N ASP A 86 -8.50 9.00 -8.41
CA ASP A 86 -8.25 10.45 -8.36
C ASP A 86 -9.38 11.24 -7.72
N LYS A 87 -10.62 10.96 -8.11
CA LYS A 87 -11.80 11.69 -7.60
C LYS A 87 -12.12 11.41 -6.14
N HIS A 88 -11.49 10.41 -5.54
CA HIS A 88 -11.77 9.97 -4.18
C HIS A 88 -10.61 10.21 -3.22
N ARG A 89 -9.61 10.97 -3.66
CA ARG A 89 -8.49 11.39 -2.81
C ARG A 89 -8.93 12.53 -1.90
N LYS A 90 -8.13 12.80 -0.87
CA LYS A 90 -8.35 13.87 0.13
C LYS A 90 -9.50 13.63 1.09
N GLY A 91 -10.16 12.49 1.04
CA GLY A 91 -11.24 12.14 1.97
C GLY A 91 -10.81 11.21 3.09
N GLY A 92 -9.51 10.97 3.24
CA GLY A 92 -9.00 10.09 4.30
C GLY A 92 -8.98 8.61 3.92
N THR A 93 -9.32 8.26 2.68
CA THR A 93 -9.36 6.86 2.24
C THR A 93 -7.99 6.21 2.33
N GLY A 94 -6.93 6.89 1.88
CA GLY A 94 -5.57 6.37 1.96
C GLY A 94 -5.14 6.08 3.40
N SER A 95 -5.48 6.97 4.33
CA SER A 95 -5.19 6.76 5.76
C SER A 95 -5.90 5.54 6.30
N LYS A 96 -7.17 5.34 5.93
CA LYS A 96 -7.93 4.17 6.39
C LYS A 96 -7.36 2.87 5.84
N ILE A 97 -6.92 2.88 4.58
CA ILE A 97 -6.25 1.72 3.98
C ILE A 97 -4.97 1.40 4.76
N LEU A 98 -4.13 2.39 4.97
CA LEU A 98 -2.85 2.21 5.68
C LEU A 98 -3.07 1.66 7.09
N LEU A 99 -3.98 2.25 7.84
CA LEU A 99 -4.27 1.81 9.21
C LEU A 99 -4.82 0.39 9.26
N ARG A 100 -5.64 0.01 8.30
CA ARG A 100 -6.16 -1.37 8.24
C ARG A 100 -5.04 -2.37 7.96
N LEU A 101 -4.12 -2.03 7.06
CA LEU A 101 -2.97 -2.88 6.78
C LEU A 101 -2.05 -3.00 7.99
N GLU A 102 -1.84 -1.92 8.73
CA GLU A 102 -1.06 -1.94 9.98
C GLU A 102 -1.73 -2.82 11.04
N ASP A 103 -3.06 -2.75 11.15
CA ASP A 103 -3.79 -3.58 12.10
C ASP A 103 -3.61 -5.08 11.78
N GLU A 104 -3.67 -5.43 10.51
CA GLU A 104 -3.42 -6.82 10.10
C GLU A 104 -1.99 -7.24 10.43
N ALA A 105 -1.02 -6.35 10.21
CA ALA A 105 0.37 -6.61 10.55
C ALA A 105 0.52 -6.89 12.05
N ARG A 106 -0.10 -6.10 12.90
CA ARG A 106 -0.06 -6.32 14.36
C ARG A 106 -0.66 -7.66 14.73
N ARG A 107 -1.78 -8.02 14.11
CA ARG A 107 -2.42 -9.33 14.37
C ARG A 107 -1.52 -10.50 14.01
N ARG A 108 -0.63 -10.32 13.04
CA ARG A 108 0.33 -11.35 12.61
C ARG A 108 1.61 -11.37 13.42
N GLY A 109 1.76 -10.50 14.40
CA GLY A 109 2.99 -10.38 15.17
C GLY A 109 4.10 -9.63 14.47
N ILE A 110 3.78 -8.92 13.39
CA ILE A 110 4.73 -8.07 12.68
C ILE A 110 5.04 -6.86 13.56
N ILE A 111 6.33 -6.57 13.76
CA ILE A 111 6.76 -5.51 14.68
C ILE A 111 7.16 -4.23 13.97
N GLY A 112 7.28 -4.27 12.66
CA GLY A 112 7.65 -3.08 11.89
C GLY A 112 7.20 -3.18 10.45
N ILE A 113 6.99 -2.02 9.84
CA ILE A 113 6.60 -1.90 8.44
C ILE A 113 7.68 -1.14 7.68
N VAL A 114 8.04 -1.66 6.52
CA VAL A 114 8.84 -0.95 5.53
C VAL A 114 7.97 -0.69 4.30
N LEU A 115 8.17 0.44 3.66
CA LEU A 115 7.52 0.74 2.39
C LEU A 115 8.44 1.59 1.52
N HIS A 116 8.17 1.56 0.22
CA HIS A 116 8.86 2.42 -0.75
C HIS A 116 7.89 3.53 -1.14
N ALA A 117 8.07 4.71 -0.56
CA ALA A 117 7.18 5.83 -0.78
C ALA A 117 7.58 6.60 -2.03
N GLN A 118 6.62 6.86 -2.92
CA GLN A 118 6.83 7.84 -3.97
C GLN A 118 7.06 9.19 -3.29
N MET A 119 8.01 9.98 -3.80
CA MET A 119 8.42 11.21 -3.12
C MET A 119 7.27 12.18 -2.88
N HIS A 120 6.30 12.26 -3.80
CA HIS A 120 5.14 13.13 -3.60
C HIS A 120 4.21 12.66 -2.46
N ALA A 121 4.35 11.42 -2.00
CA ALA A 121 3.56 10.89 -0.88
C ALA A 121 4.34 10.88 0.44
N HIS A 122 5.57 11.38 0.45
CA HIS A 122 6.44 11.37 1.63
C HIS A 122 5.74 11.96 2.87
N SER A 123 5.15 13.14 2.75
CA SER A 123 4.50 13.80 3.88
C SER A 123 3.30 13.03 4.42
N PHE A 124 2.58 12.33 3.55
CA PHE A 124 1.48 11.47 3.96
C PHE A 124 1.96 10.39 4.93
N TYR A 125 3.06 9.72 4.59
CA TYR A 125 3.61 8.67 5.45
C TYR A 125 4.26 9.24 6.71
N VAL A 126 4.88 10.41 6.65
CA VAL A 126 5.42 11.07 7.86
C VAL A 126 4.31 11.31 8.87
N LYS A 127 3.14 11.76 8.43
CA LYS A 127 1.99 11.97 9.31
C LYS A 127 1.54 10.69 10.02
N HIS A 128 1.82 9.55 9.42
CA HIS A 128 1.46 8.25 9.99
C HIS A 128 2.61 7.60 10.78
N GLY A 129 3.67 8.36 11.06
CA GLY A 129 4.75 7.88 11.91
C GLY A 129 5.90 7.19 11.20
N TYR A 130 5.93 7.27 9.87
CA TYR A 130 7.02 6.69 9.10
C TYR A 130 8.19 7.65 9.00
N LEU A 131 9.40 7.10 9.05
CA LEU A 131 10.65 7.85 8.92
C LEU A 131 11.44 7.33 7.72
N ALA A 132 12.06 8.25 6.99
CA ALA A 132 12.89 7.90 5.85
C ALA A 132 14.13 7.12 6.27
N PHE A 133 14.52 6.16 5.47
CA PHE A 133 15.71 5.34 5.67
C PHE A 133 16.49 5.25 4.37
N GLY A 134 17.74 5.74 4.40
CA GLY A 134 18.60 5.68 3.23
C GLY A 134 18.36 6.80 2.22
N ALA A 135 18.96 6.66 1.06
CA ALA A 135 18.92 7.66 0.01
C ALA A 135 17.70 7.46 -0.89
N GLN A 136 17.31 8.54 -1.56
CA GLN A 136 16.29 8.49 -2.60
C GLN A 136 16.76 7.61 -3.76
N PHE A 137 15.84 6.87 -4.37
CA PHE A 137 16.13 5.96 -5.49
C PHE A 137 14.99 6.00 -6.51
N ASP A 138 15.28 5.55 -7.71
CA ASP A 138 14.25 5.43 -8.74
C ASP A 138 13.63 4.04 -8.72
N GLU A 139 12.30 3.97 -8.84
CA GLU A 139 11.58 2.72 -8.95
C GLU A 139 10.43 2.95 -9.92
N ALA A 140 10.30 2.07 -10.92
CA ALA A 140 9.27 2.19 -11.96
C ALA A 140 9.27 3.57 -12.63
N GLY A 141 10.44 4.18 -12.79
CA GLY A 141 10.59 5.47 -13.46
C GLY A 141 10.26 6.68 -12.60
N MET A 142 10.06 6.52 -11.30
CA MET A 142 9.69 7.61 -10.41
C MET A 142 10.61 7.64 -9.18
N PRO A 143 10.88 8.83 -8.61
CA PRO A 143 11.68 8.94 -7.39
C PRO A 143 10.92 8.38 -6.18
N HIS A 144 11.60 7.54 -5.42
CA HIS A 144 11.09 6.90 -4.21
C HIS A 144 12.07 7.07 -3.06
N ILE A 145 11.60 6.84 -1.85
CA ILE A 145 12.43 6.71 -0.67
C ILE A 145 11.88 5.61 0.22
N GLN A 146 12.77 4.80 0.79
CA GLN A 146 12.33 3.80 1.76
C GLN A 146 11.92 4.50 3.05
N MET A 147 10.80 4.07 3.62
CA MET A 147 10.33 4.56 4.91
C MET A 147 10.00 3.39 5.82
N ARG A 148 10.16 3.58 7.12
CA ARG A 148 9.94 2.54 8.12
C ARG A 148 9.17 3.07 9.31
N LYS A 149 8.43 2.18 9.94
CA LYS A 149 7.69 2.46 11.18
C LYS A 149 7.72 1.23 12.06
N GLN A 150 8.03 1.41 13.34
CA GLN A 150 7.83 0.36 14.33
C GLN A 150 6.38 0.38 14.80
N LEU A 151 5.76 -0.78 14.85
CA LEU A 151 4.37 -0.89 15.25
C LEU A 151 4.18 -1.02 16.77
#